data_69283769eddc25c0307ba42e8561855b
#
_entry.id   69283769eddc25c0307ba42e8561855b
#
_cell.length_a   1.000
_cell.length_b   1.000
_cell.length_c   1.000
_cell.angle_alpha   90.00
_cell.angle_beta   90.00
_cell.angle_gamma   90.00
#
_symmetry.space_group_name_H-M   'P 1'
#
loop_
_entity.id
_entity.type
_entity.pdbx_description
1 polymer ?
#
loop_
_entity_poly.entity_id
_entity_poly.type
_entity_poly.pdbx_seq_one_letter_code
_entity_poly.pdbx_strand_id
1 'polypeptide(L)'
;SFNAKLREDTRKEFGWENKIVYGFIGRYVPQKNPLFLIDIFNEIAKKQENAILVMIGFGELENEMHDRIESYGVTDKVIDLGRRDDIKQFYNAFDAFLLPSLYEGMPVVGIEAQCSGLPIFFSKNITEETTASELAYYIGLEETPNIWANKIVKVVNGHIHKRRSYVAEVIKNGFD
;
A
#
# COMPACT_ATOMS: atom_id res chain seq x y z
N SER A 1 -2.85 -2.41 -15.89
CA SER A 1 -2.79 -1.00 -16.31
C SER A 1 -3.76 -0.15 -15.52
N PHE A 2 -3.51 1.16 -15.47
CA PHE A 2 -4.38 2.10 -14.78
C PHE A 2 -5.68 2.33 -15.57
N ASN A 3 -6.79 2.34 -14.83
CA ASN A 3 -8.13 2.57 -15.38
C ASN A 3 -8.84 3.62 -14.50
N ALA A 4 -9.00 4.83 -15.03
CA ALA A 4 -9.56 5.96 -14.29
C ALA A 4 -11.03 5.73 -13.90
N LYS A 5 -11.83 5.11 -14.79
CA LYS A 5 -13.22 4.84 -14.48
C LYS A 5 -13.38 3.78 -13.39
N LEU A 6 -12.58 2.72 -13.45
CA LEU A 6 -12.59 1.69 -12.41
C LEU A 6 -12.19 2.28 -11.06
N ARG A 7 -11.21 3.19 -11.04
CA ARG A 7 -10.81 3.93 -9.85
C ARG A 7 -11.98 4.73 -9.27
N GLU A 8 -12.62 5.52 -10.11
CA GLU A 8 -13.75 6.35 -9.69
C GLU A 8 -14.90 5.51 -9.15
N ASP A 9 -15.30 4.46 -9.91
CA ASP A 9 -16.40 3.59 -9.52
C ASP A 9 -16.13 2.86 -8.20
N THR A 10 -14.93 2.33 -8.03
CA THR A 10 -14.55 1.62 -6.80
C THR A 10 -14.53 2.55 -5.60
N ARG A 11 -13.93 3.73 -5.74
CA ARG A 11 -13.85 4.70 -4.65
C ARG A 11 -15.24 5.19 -4.25
N LYS A 12 -16.14 5.37 -5.21
CA LYS A 12 -17.53 5.74 -4.95
C LYS A 12 -18.28 4.63 -4.23
N GLU A 13 -18.11 3.39 -4.67
CA GLU A 13 -18.74 2.21 -4.05
C GLU A 13 -18.43 2.12 -2.55
N PHE A 14 -17.16 2.36 -2.18
CA PHE A 14 -16.70 2.24 -0.80
C PHE A 14 -16.75 3.55 0.00
N GLY A 15 -17.13 4.67 -0.62
CA GLY A 15 -17.14 5.96 0.06
C GLY A 15 -15.78 6.59 0.28
N TRP A 16 -14.82 6.30 -0.60
CA TRP A 16 -13.43 6.77 -0.46
C TRP A 16 -13.12 8.01 -1.32
N GLU A 17 -14.11 8.67 -1.85
CA GLU A 17 -13.93 9.76 -2.84
C GLU A 17 -13.04 10.90 -2.34
N ASN A 18 -13.15 11.23 -1.06
CA ASN A 18 -12.39 12.31 -0.43
C ASN A 18 -11.29 11.81 0.52
N LYS A 19 -10.85 10.57 0.32
CA LYS A 19 -9.84 9.93 1.17
C LYS A 19 -8.51 9.79 0.42
N ILE A 20 -7.43 9.75 1.19
CA ILE A 20 -6.13 9.28 0.72
C ILE A 20 -6.05 7.81 1.14
N VAL A 21 -6.01 6.91 0.17
CA VAL A 21 -6.16 5.47 0.41
C VAL A 21 -4.82 4.77 0.29
N TYR A 22 -4.32 4.31 1.43
CA TYR A 22 -3.15 3.44 1.51
C TYR A 22 -3.62 1.99 1.48
N GLY A 23 -2.96 1.16 0.70
CA GLY A 23 -3.37 -0.22 0.52
C GLY A 23 -2.30 -1.23 0.91
N PHE A 24 -2.74 -2.38 1.37
CA PHE A 24 -1.93 -3.57 1.59
C PHE A 24 -2.72 -4.78 1.12
N ILE A 25 -2.07 -5.65 0.34
CA ILE A 25 -2.64 -6.92 -0.10
C ILE A 25 -1.62 -8.00 0.21
N GLY A 26 -1.99 -8.94 1.07
CA GLY A 26 -1.08 -10.01 1.45
C GLY A 26 -1.58 -10.80 2.66
N ARG A 27 -0.85 -11.86 3.00
CA ARG A 27 -1.17 -12.65 4.17
C ARG A 27 -0.79 -11.90 5.44
N TYR A 28 -1.58 -12.10 6.49
CA TYR A 28 -1.34 -11.49 7.80
C TYR A 28 -0.42 -12.41 8.62
N VAL A 29 0.83 -12.47 8.18
CA VAL A 29 1.88 -13.32 8.77
C VAL A 29 3.13 -12.48 9.03
N PRO A 30 4.03 -12.91 9.95
CA PRO A 30 5.22 -12.13 10.32
C PRO A 30 6.06 -11.67 9.13
N GLN A 31 6.20 -12.52 8.11
CA GLN A 31 6.96 -12.19 6.90
C GLN A 31 6.49 -10.90 6.23
N LYS A 32 5.17 -10.68 6.17
CA LYS A 32 4.57 -9.49 5.53
C LYS A 32 4.63 -8.26 6.43
N ASN A 33 4.92 -8.44 7.71
CA ASN A 33 5.12 -7.38 8.69
C ASN A 33 3.91 -6.43 8.85
N PRO A 34 2.68 -6.97 8.95
CA PRO A 34 1.50 -6.11 9.01
C PRO A 34 1.42 -5.28 10.29
N LEU A 35 2.02 -5.72 11.38
CA LEU A 35 2.02 -4.94 12.63
C LEU A 35 2.84 -3.67 12.48
N PHE A 36 4.01 -3.76 11.85
CA PHE A 36 4.83 -2.57 11.56
C PHE A 36 4.10 -1.63 10.58
N LEU A 37 3.38 -2.18 9.62
CA LEU A 37 2.53 -1.40 8.72
C LEU A 37 1.51 -0.57 9.49
N ILE A 38 0.87 -1.15 10.49
CA ILE A 38 -0.09 -0.45 11.34
C ILE A 38 0.61 0.67 12.12
N ASP A 39 1.82 0.42 12.62
CA ASP A 39 2.62 1.45 13.29
C ASP A 39 2.92 2.62 12.35
N ILE A 40 3.29 2.33 11.10
CA ILE A 40 3.53 3.34 10.07
C ILE A 40 2.24 4.13 9.80
N PHE A 41 1.14 3.43 9.60
CA PHE A 41 -0.14 4.09 9.30
C PHE A 41 -0.62 4.99 10.43
N ASN A 42 -0.41 4.59 11.68
CA ASN A 42 -0.72 5.43 12.83
C ASN A 42 0.00 6.79 12.73
N GLU A 43 1.25 6.79 12.28
CA GLU A 43 2.01 8.02 12.07
C GLU A 43 1.52 8.81 10.84
N ILE A 44 1.13 8.11 9.78
CA ILE A 44 0.52 8.75 8.60
C ILE A 44 -0.78 9.46 9.00
N ALA A 45 -1.62 8.79 9.78
CA ALA A 45 -2.91 9.35 10.21
C ALA A 45 -2.77 10.64 11.03
N LYS A 46 -1.66 10.83 11.73
CA LYS A 46 -1.36 12.07 12.44
C LYS A 46 -1.03 13.23 11.49
N LYS A 47 -0.61 12.93 10.27
CA LYS A 47 -0.16 13.91 9.27
C LYS A 47 -1.23 14.20 8.22
N GLN A 48 -2.13 13.26 7.98
CA GLN A 48 -3.19 13.34 6.97
C GLN A 48 -4.50 12.89 7.58
N GLU A 49 -5.35 13.84 7.95
CA GLU A 49 -6.63 13.54 8.62
C GLU A 49 -7.56 12.65 7.78
N ASN A 50 -7.51 12.80 6.46
CA ASN A 50 -8.35 12.03 5.54
C ASN A 50 -7.70 10.73 5.05
N ALA A 51 -6.57 10.32 5.62
CA ALA A 51 -5.93 9.05 5.28
C ALA A 51 -6.71 7.86 5.84
N ILE A 52 -6.81 6.81 5.02
CA ILE A 52 -7.31 5.50 5.44
C ILE A 52 -6.34 4.41 4.99
N LEU A 53 -6.34 3.29 5.71
CA LEU A 53 -5.60 2.09 5.36
C LEU A 53 -6.60 0.99 5.02
N VAL A 54 -6.48 0.44 3.81
CA VAL A 54 -7.30 -0.68 3.36
C VAL A 54 -6.41 -1.93 3.31
N MET A 55 -6.79 -2.95 4.05
CA MET A 55 -6.06 -4.21 4.14
C MET A 55 -6.89 -5.33 3.53
N ILE A 56 -6.27 -6.08 2.63
CA ILE A 56 -6.90 -7.22 1.95
C ILE A 56 -6.02 -8.44 2.20
N GLY A 57 -6.58 -9.46 2.82
CA GLY A 57 -5.86 -10.67 3.14
C GLY A 57 -6.43 -11.40 4.35
N PHE A 58 -5.64 -12.31 4.88
CA PHE A 58 -5.99 -13.10 6.06
C PHE A 58 -4.72 -13.70 6.66
N GLY A 59 -4.77 -14.13 7.89
CA GLY A 59 -3.65 -14.85 8.50
C GLY A 59 -3.69 -14.83 10.03
N GLU A 60 -2.69 -15.47 10.62
CA GLU A 60 -2.60 -15.70 12.06
C GLU A 60 -2.45 -14.42 12.91
N LEU A 61 -1.98 -13.32 12.31
CA LEU A 61 -1.77 -12.06 13.04
C LEU A 61 -3.03 -11.19 13.11
N GLU A 62 -4.15 -11.62 12.59
CA GLU A 62 -5.37 -10.80 12.51
C GLU A 62 -5.79 -10.23 13.87
N ASN A 63 -5.80 -11.05 14.91
CA ASN A 63 -6.19 -10.58 16.25
C ASN A 63 -5.22 -9.54 16.81
N GLU A 64 -3.92 -9.79 16.66
CA GLU A 64 -2.88 -8.84 17.11
C GLU A 64 -2.96 -7.52 16.36
N MET A 65 -3.27 -7.59 15.06
CA MET A 65 -3.48 -6.40 14.22
C MET A 65 -4.66 -5.57 14.74
N HIS A 66 -5.80 -6.20 15.00
CA HIS A 66 -6.99 -5.52 15.51
C HIS A 66 -6.73 -4.89 16.88
N ASP A 67 -6.03 -5.60 17.78
CA ASP A 67 -5.67 -5.07 19.08
C ASP A 67 -4.77 -3.82 18.96
N ARG A 68 -3.82 -3.84 18.06
CA ARG A 68 -2.91 -2.71 17.83
C ARG A 68 -3.64 -1.51 17.22
N ILE A 69 -4.50 -1.74 16.25
CA ILE A 69 -5.34 -0.71 15.64
C ILE A 69 -6.20 -0.04 16.70
N GLU A 70 -6.84 -0.84 17.55
CA GLU A 70 -7.66 -0.33 18.66
C GLU A 70 -6.82 0.46 19.64
N SER A 71 -5.63 -0.04 20.01
CA SER A 71 -4.73 0.64 20.96
C SER A 71 -4.29 2.02 20.47
N TYR A 72 -4.15 2.20 19.16
CA TYR A 72 -3.82 3.49 18.57
C TYR A 72 -5.04 4.41 18.38
N GLY A 73 -6.25 3.90 18.57
CA GLY A 73 -7.47 4.69 18.36
C GLY A 73 -7.75 5.02 16.91
N VAL A 74 -7.29 4.21 15.96
CA VAL A 74 -7.48 4.42 14.52
C VAL A 74 -8.42 3.40 13.87
N THR A 75 -9.27 2.77 14.66
CA THR A 75 -10.23 1.75 14.20
C THR A 75 -11.12 2.27 13.06
N ASP A 76 -11.51 3.54 13.12
CA ASP A 76 -12.35 4.18 12.10
C ASP A 76 -11.59 4.51 10.80
N LYS A 77 -10.27 4.35 10.78
CA LYS A 77 -9.40 4.69 9.64
C LYS A 77 -8.77 3.45 8.99
N VAL A 78 -8.93 2.28 9.57
CA VAL A 78 -8.40 1.03 9.03
C VAL A 78 -9.56 0.12 8.62
N ILE A 79 -9.56 -0.28 7.36
CA ILE A 79 -10.60 -1.10 6.77
C ILE A 79 -10.00 -2.44 6.40
N ASP A 80 -10.39 -3.49 7.11
CA ASP A 80 -10.00 -4.86 6.81
C ASP A 80 -11.09 -5.51 5.94
N LEU A 81 -10.80 -5.68 4.66
CA LEU A 81 -11.75 -6.27 3.72
C LEU A 81 -11.68 -7.81 3.71
N GLY A 82 -10.73 -8.38 4.46
CA GLY A 82 -10.54 -9.81 4.47
C GLY A 82 -10.03 -10.33 3.11
N ARG A 83 -10.27 -11.61 2.85
CA ARG A 83 -9.85 -12.25 1.61
C ARG A 83 -10.75 -11.82 0.45
N ARG A 84 -10.13 -11.38 -0.67
CA ARG A 84 -10.83 -11.00 -1.89
C ARG A 84 -10.08 -11.51 -3.12
N ASP A 85 -10.85 -11.87 -4.15
CA ASP A 85 -10.30 -12.30 -5.43
C ASP A 85 -10.32 -11.16 -6.48
N ASP A 86 -11.14 -10.13 -6.25
CA ASP A 86 -11.35 -8.99 -7.15
C ASP A 86 -10.35 -7.85 -6.88
N ILE A 87 -9.07 -8.18 -6.75
CA ILE A 87 -8.04 -7.22 -6.29
C ILE A 87 -7.67 -6.14 -7.32
N LYS A 88 -7.93 -6.37 -8.60
CA LYS A 88 -7.57 -5.43 -9.66
C LYS A 88 -8.17 -4.03 -9.44
N GLN A 89 -9.42 -3.96 -9.02
CA GLN A 89 -10.08 -2.68 -8.76
C GLN A 89 -9.38 -1.89 -7.66
N PHE A 90 -8.79 -2.58 -6.68
CA PHE A 90 -8.15 -1.92 -5.55
C PHE A 90 -6.80 -1.30 -5.91
N TYR A 91 -6.02 -1.90 -6.82
CA TYR A 91 -4.82 -1.25 -7.36
C TYR A 91 -5.15 0.09 -8.02
N ASN A 92 -6.32 0.21 -8.61
CA ASN A 92 -6.78 1.46 -9.22
C ASN A 92 -7.32 2.44 -8.17
N ALA A 93 -7.97 1.93 -7.13
CA ALA A 93 -8.57 2.76 -6.09
C ALA A 93 -7.57 3.33 -5.08
N PHE A 94 -6.46 2.64 -4.82
CA PHE A 94 -5.44 3.07 -3.87
C PHE A 94 -4.63 4.26 -4.37
N ASP A 95 -4.10 5.05 -3.45
CA ASP A 95 -3.18 6.16 -3.74
C ASP A 95 -1.72 5.78 -3.49
N ALA A 96 -1.47 4.77 -2.66
CA ALA A 96 -0.15 4.20 -2.43
C ALA A 96 -0.29 2.76 -1.92
N PHE A 97 0.74 1.95 -2.16
CA PHE A 97 0.79 0.57 -1.69
C PHE A 97 1.96 0.41 -0.72
N LEU A 98 1.71 -0.18 0.44
CA LEU A 98 2.73 -0.34 1.49
C LEU A 98 3.04 -1.82 1.69
N LEU A 99 4.32 -2.18 1.53
CA LEU A 99 4.77 -3.57 1.69
C LEU A 99 6.08 -3.61 2.49
N PRO A 100 6.02 -3.38 3.81
CA PRO A 100 7.21 -3.37 4.67
C PRO A 100 7.64 -4.78 5.08
N SER A 101 7.63 -5.73 4.15
CA SER A 101 7.93 -7.14 4.40
C SER A 101 9.33 -7.34 4.96
N LEU A 102 9.49 -8.33 5.84
CA LEU A 102 10.80 -8.72 6.37
C LEU A 102 11.67 -9.32 5.27
N TYR A 103 11.07 -10.07 4.37
CA TYR A 103 11.72 -10.62 3.17
C TYR A 103 10.67 -10.97 2.12
N GLU A 104 11.05 -10.89 0.87
CA GLU A 104 10.27 -11.26 -0.28
C GLU A 104 11.21 -11.76 -1.38
N GLY A 105 10.71 -12.70 -2.20
CA GLY A 105 11.33 -13.01 -3.48
C GLY A 105 10.97 -11.93 -4.50
N MET A 106 10.23 -12.32 -5.54
CA MET A 106 9.69 -11.38 -6.53
C MET A 106 8.19 -11.16 -6.23
N PRO A 107 7.82 -10.12 -5.45
CA PRO A 107 6.41 -9.92 -5.09
C PRO A 107 5.59 -9.44 -6.29
N VAL A 108 4.75 -10.33 -6.81
CA VAL A 108 3.88 -10.06 -7.97
C VAL A 108 2.98 -8.85 -7.71
N VAL A 109 2.45 -8.72 -6.47
CA VAL A 109 1.62 -7.56 -6.09
C VAL A 109 2.35 -6.24 -6.29
N GLY A 110 3.66 -6.20 -6.05
CA GLY A 110 4.47 -5.01 -6.25
C GLY A 110 4.59 -4.62 -7.70
N ILE A 111 4.73 -5.60 -8.59
CA ILE A 111 4.78 -5.37 -10.03
C ILE A 111 3.42 -4.91 -10.56
N GLU A 112 2.35 -5.58 -10.13
CA GLU A 112 0.98 -5.21 -10.50
C GLU A 112 0.62 -3.79 -10.06
N ALA A 113 1.02 -3.40 -8.85
CA ALA A 113 0.83 -2.05 -8.34
C ALA A 113 1.50 -1.02 -9.25
N GLN A 114 2.76 -1.25 -9.61
CA GLN A 114 3.50 -0.34 -10.49
C GLN A 114 2.86 -0.23 -11.88
N CYS A 115 2.38 -1.34 -12.45
CA CYS A 115 1.65 -1.32 -13.71
C CYS A 115 0.42 -0.42 -13.65
N SER A 116 -0.23 -0.33 -12.50
CA SER A 116 -1.41 0.52 -12.28
C SER A 116 -1.05 1.97 -11.92
N GLY A 117 0.22 2.35 -12.02
CA GLY A 117 0.67 3.70 -11.70
C GLY A 117 0.64 4.02 -10.22
N LEU A 118 0.71 3.00 -9.38
CA LEU A 118 0.59 3.12 -7.93
C LEU A 118 1.97 3.18 -7.29
N PRO A 119 2.31 4.27 -6.57
CA PRO A 119 3.55 4.31 -5.80
C PRO A 119 3.55 3.18 -4.78
N ILE A 120 4.67 2.46 -4.69
CA ILE A 120 4.81 1.36 -3.75
C ILE A 120 6.05 1.55 -2.89
N PHE A 121 5.89 1.28 -1.59
CA PHE A 121 6.94 1.42 -0.59
C PHE A 121 7.31 0.06 -0.04
N PHE A 122 8.48 -0.40 -0.43
CA PHE A 122 9.07 -1.66 0.01
C PHE A 122 10.01 -1.43 1.19
N SER A 123 10.25 -2.46 1.99
CA SER A 123 11.41 -2.46 2.87
C SER A 123 12.67 -2.69 2.03
N LYS A 124 13.84 -2.27 2.54
CA LYS A 124 15.13 -2.55 1.89
C LYS A 124 15.53 -4.02 1.92
N ASN A 125 14.79 -4.85 2.66
CA ASN A 125 14.99 -6.29 2.69
C ASN A 125 14.42 -6.99 1.44
N ILE A 126 13.58 -6.28 0.66
CA ILE A 126 13.07 -6.79 -0.60
C ILE A 126 14.09 -6.50 -1.69
N THR A 127 14.31 -7.45 -2.59
CA THR A 127 15.26 -7.28 -3.68
C THR A 127 14.90 -6.09 -4.58
N GLU A 128 15.89 -5.27 -4.95
CA GLU A 128 15.72 -4.16 -5.89
C GLU A 128 15.35 -4.65 -7.30
N GLU A 129 15.42 -5.95 -7.57
CA GLU A 129 14.92 -6.54 -8.80
C GLU A 129 13.40 -6.32 -8.96
N THR A 130 12.69 -5.98 -7.87
CA THR A 130 11.28 -5.59 -7.92
C THR A 130 11.06 -4.19 -8.47
N THR A 131 12.12 -3.41 -8.68
CA THR A 131 12.02 -2.08 -9.28
C THR A 131 11.64 -2.20 -10.74
N ALA A 132 10.36 -2.01 -11.03
CA ALA A 132 9.82 -2.09 -12.39
C ALA A 132 9.52 -0.70 -12.98
N SER A 133 9.64 0.34 -12.17
CA SER A 133 9.37 1.73 -12.56
C SER A 133 9.96 2.69 -11.52
N GLU A 134 9.84 3.99 -11.77
CA GLU A 134 10.19 5.05 -10.82
C GLU A 134 9.26 5.11 -9.60
N LEU A 135 8.19 4.29 -9.57
CA LEU A 135 7.20 4.26 -8.50
C LEU A 135 7.60 3.38 -7.32
N ALA A 136 8.69 2.63 -7.44
CA ALA A 136 9.19 1.77 -6.36
C ALA A 136 10.14 2.55 -5.44
N TYR A 137 9.82 2.57 -4.15
CA TYR A 137 10.59 3.23 -3.11
C TYR A 137 11.01 2.21 -2.05
N TYR A 138 12.22 2.33 -1.54
CA TYR A 138 12.77 1.40 -0.55
C TYR A 138 13.16 2.15 0.72
N ILE A 139 12.66 1.70 1.87
CA ILE A 139 12.94 2.30 3.18
C ILE A 139 13.41 1.20 4.13
N GLY A 140 14.45 1.47 4.91
CA GLY A 140 15.00 0.50 5.85
C GLY A 140 14.06 0.17 7.00
N LEU A 141 14.02 -1.10 7.40
CA LEU A 141 13.22 -1.55 8.55
C LEU A 141 13.78 -1.05 9.88
N GLU A 142 15.03 -0.62 9.90
CA GLU A 142 15.65 0.01 11.08
C GLU A 142 15.16 1.45 11.29
N GLU A 143 14.55 2.06 10.27
CA GLU A 143 13.97 3.38 10.40
C GLU A 143 12.67 3.31 11.20
N THR A 144 12.37 4.37 11.94
CA THR A 144 11.15 4.43 12.76
C THR A 144 9.88 4.54 11.89
N PRO A 145 8.72 4.14 12.42
CA PRO A 145 7.43 4.38 11.73
C PRO A 145 7.23 5.84 11.33
N ASN A 146 7.69 6.79 12.15
CA ASN A 146 7.58 8.22 11.84
C ASN A 146 8.41 8.59 10.60
N ILE A 147 9.62 8.07 10.46
CA ILE A 147 10.48 8.31 9.30
C ILE A 147 9.84 7.70 8.04
N TRP A 148 9.33 6.49 8.14
CA TRP A 148 8.55 5.88 7.05
C TRP A 148 7.39 6.79 6.63
N ALA A 149 6.59 7.24 7.60
CA ALA A 149 5.43 8.08 7.35
C ALA A 149 5.82 9.41 6.67
N ASN A 150 6.91 10.05 7.12
CA ASN A 150 7.38 11.31 6.51
C ASN A 150 7.73 11.12 5.03
N LYS A 151 8.46 10.05 4.70
CA LYS A 151 8.84 9.76 3.31
C LYS A 151 7.63 9.43 2.45
N ILE A 152 6.73 8.60 2.97
CA ILE A 152 5.51 8.18 2.26
C ILE A 152 4.62 9.37 1.97
N VAL A 153 4.30 10.18 2.95
CA VAL A 153 3.41 11.34 2.82
C VAL A 153 3.98 12.33 1.80
N LYS A 154 5.27 12.58 1.83
CA LYS A 154 5.93 13.49 0.87
C LYS A 154 5.73 13.01 -0.58
N VAL A 155 5.96 11.73 -0.83
CA VAL A 155 5.79 11.14 -2.17
C VAL A 155 4.33 11.17 -2.59
N VAL A 156 3.43 10.74 -1.71
CA VAL A 156 1.99 10.67 -2.02
C VAL A 156 1.43 12.05 -2.33
N ASN A 157 1.78 13.07 -1.57
CA ASN A 157 1.35 14.44 -1.85
C ASN A 157 1.80 14.93 -3.22
N GLY A 158 2.95 14.46 -3.70
CA GLY A 158 3.46 14.80 -5.03
C GLY A 158 2.83 14.03 -6.17
N HIS A 159 2.22 12.87 -5.89
CA HIS A 159 1.69 11.95 -6.91
C HIS A 159 0.17 11.89 -7.02
N ILE A 160 -0.56 12.39 -6.02
CA ILE A 160 -2.00 12.14 -5.90
C ILE A 160 -2.82 12.53 -7.15
N HIS A 161 -2.34 13.48 -7.95
CA HIS A 161 -2.99 13.94 -9.17
C HIS A 161 -2.27 13.50 -10.46
N LYS A 162 -1.26 12.64 -10.36
CA LYS A 162 -0.40 12.25 -11.48
C LYS A 162 -0.58 10.78 -11.89
N ARG A 163 -1.75 10.24 -11.60
CA ARG A 163 -2.01 8.82 -11.84
C ARG A 163 -2.06 8.49 -13.33
N ARG A 164 -1.29 7.50 -13.76
CA ARG A 164 -1.28 6.99 -15.14
C ARG A 164 -0.81 5.54 -15.17
N SER A 165 -0.99 4.89 -16.31
CA SER A 165 -0.47 3.53 -16.49
C SER A 165 1.04 3.53 -16.72
N TYR A 166 1.71 2.54 -16.12
CA TYR A 166 3.15 2.33 -16.24
C TYR A 166 3.49 1.00 -16.90
N VAL A 167 2.54 0.40 -17.60
CA VAL A 167 2.75 -0.91 -18.26
C VAL A 167 3.96 -0.90 -19.18
N ALA A 168 4.09 0.14 -20.00
CA ALA A 168 5.20 0.24 -20.96
C ALA A 168 6.56 0.30 -20.25
N GLU A 169 6.66 1.08 -19.16
CA GLU A 169 7.89 1.19 -18.38
C GLU A 169 8.22 -0.13 -17.69
N VAL A 170 7.21 -0.83 -17.18
CA VAL A 170 7.38 -2.13 -16.53
C VAL A 170 7.91 -3.16 -17.54
N ILE A 171 7.33 -3.23 -18.73
CA ILE A 171 7.79 -4.14 -19.78
C ILE A 171 9.22 -3.80 -20.21
N LYS A 172 9.52 -2.51 -20.40
CA LYS A 172 10.87 -2.04 -20.75
C LYS A 172 11.91 -2.47 -19.73
N ASN A 173 11.56 -2.56 -18.46
CA ASN A 173 12.43 -2.97 -17.37
C ASN A 173 12.47 -4.50 -17.15
N GLY A 174 11.91 -5.29 -18.09
CA GLY A 174 12.04 -6.75 -18.12
C GLY A 174 10.93 -7.54 -17.44
N PHE A 175 9.79 -6.92 -17.20
CA PHE A 175 8.63 -7.59 -16.57
C PHE A 175 7.49 -7.71 -17.59
N ASP A 176 7.14 -8.93 -17.95
CA ASP A 176 6.07 -9.21 -18.94
C ASP A 176 4.73 -9.52 -18.25
#